data_344e9b8aa0dccdd1e48adf601955ddb2
#
_entry.id   344e9b8aa0dccdd1e48adf601955ddb2
#
_cell.length_a   1.000
_cell.length_b   1.000
_cell.length_c   1.000
_cell.angle_alpha   90.00
_cell.angle_beta   90.00
_cell.angle_gamma   90.00
#
_symmetry.space_group_name_H-M   'P 1'
#
loop_
_entity.id
_entity.type
_entity.pdbx_description
1 polymer ?
#
loop_
_entity_poly.entity_id
_entity_poly.type
_entity_poly.pdbx_seq_one_letter_code
_entity_poly.pdbx_strand_id
1 'polypeptide(L)'
;MAGQRPFNPGVSLAGAVDLEALKHQVKAEPGQAGGAPAAGGYVIDTTENTFQAMVQTSATFPILLLLWVPTDDRLFDMARQLGDAVNQLNGQIQLSRIDIASNPSIAQAFQVQGAPALFALINGRPMPILQGLPSAEEMQQLVDAVIPNLVAAAQQAGVTGSAPYSGDPDSDAANSAAGAQEQVPPEHQEAYMLAQQGDYACLLYTSDAADERSS
;
A
#
# COMPACT_ATOMS: atom_id res chain seq x y z
N MET A 1 62.30 -33.25 12.02
CA MET A 1 60.90 -33.23 12.50
C MET A 1 60.25 -32.00 11.93
N ALA A 2 59.49 -32.17 10.85
CA ALA A 2 58.85 -31.10 10.12
C ALA A 2 57.42 -30.91 10.68
N GLY A 3 57.18 -29.76 11.31
CA GLY A 3 55.88 -29.37 11.80
C GLY A 3 54.96 -28.94 10.64
N GLN A 4 53.98 -29.75 10.38
CA GLN A 4 52.88 -29.40 9.45
C GLN A 4 51.97 -28.34 10.14
N ARG A 5 51.91 -27.14 9.53
CA ARG A 5 50.90 -26.13 9.88
C ARG A 5 49.58 -26.55 9.24
N PRO A 6 48.48 -26.59 9.97
CA PRO A 6 47.15 -26.80 9.38
C PRO A 6 46.79 -25.61 8.50
N PHE A 7 46.54 -25.89 7.24
CA PHE A 7 45.97 -24.96 6.29
C PHE A 7 44.53 -24.70 6.68
N ASN A 8 44.23 -23.51 7.20
CA ASN A 8 42.88 -23.06 7.48
C ASN A 8 42.41 -22.26 6.27
N PRO A 9 41.61 -22.82 5.37
CA PRO A 9 40.97 -22.04 4.33
C PRO A 9 39.79 -21.30 4.99
N GLY A 10 40.07 -20.14 5.55
CA GLY A 10 39.04 -19.17 5.88
C GLY A 10 38.40 -18.68 4.60
N VAL A 11 37.47 -19.46 4.06
CA VAL A 11 36.57 -18.99 3.03
C VAL A 11 35.66 -17.97 3.71
N SER A 12 35.97 -16.70 3.49
CA SER A 12 35.12 -15.58 3.87
C SER A 12 33.85 -15.69 3.02
N LEU A 13 32.76 -16.20 3.61
CA LEU A 13 31.42 -16.26 3.03
C LEU A 13 30.74 -14.86 2.93
N ALA A 14 31.51 -13.80 3.11
CA ALA A 14 31.02 -12.41 2.97
C ALA A 14 30.69 -11.98 1.53
N GLY A 15 30.52 -12.92 0.63
CA GLY A 15 30.19 -12.66 -0.79
C GLY A 15 29.33 -13.77 -1.40
N ALA A 16 28.75 -14.65 -0.59
CA ALA A 16 27.80 -15.62 -1.09
C ALA A 16 26.51 -14.87 -1.47
N VAL A 17 26.38 -14.54 -2.75
CA VAL A 17 25.12 -14.07 -3.32
C VAL A 17 24.14 -15.25 -3.23
N ASP A 18 23.04 -15.05 -2.54
CA ASP A 18 21.96 -16.04 -2.51
C ASP A 18 21.34 -16.14 -3.89
N LEU A 19 21.76 -17.19 -4.63
CA LEU A 19 21.29 -17.47 -5.98
C LEU A 19 19.78 -17.81 -6.01
N GLU A 20 19.20 -18.21 -4.89
CA GLU A 20 17.79 -18.47 -4.78
C GLU A 20 16.99 -17.18 -4.76
N ALA A 21 17.45 -16.17 -4.05
CA ALA A 21 16.87 -14.84 -4.11
C ALA A 21 16.91 -14.21 -5.51
N LEU A 22 17.97 -14.50 -6.29
CA LEU A 22 18.08 -14.03 -7.68
C LEU A 22 17.07 -14.65 -8.63
N LYS A 23 16.61 -15.89 -8.38
CA LYS A 23 15.62 -16.56 -9.23
C LYS A 23 14.24 -15.92 -9.14
N HIS A 24 13.93 -15.29 -7.99
CA HIS A 24 12.65 -14.65 -7.70
C HIS A 24 12.67 -13.14 -7.92
N GLN A 25 13.79 -12.60 -8.43
CA GLN A 25 13.91 -11.16 -8.66
C GLN A 25 13.25 -10.76 -9.98
N VAL A 26 12.22 -9.93 -9.88
CA VAL A 26 11.46 -9.37 -11.00
C VAL A 26 11.95 -7.96 -11.31
N LYS A 27 12.10 -7.65 -12.59
CA LYS A 27 12.53 -6.34 -13.09
C LYS A 27 11.38 -5.48 -13.61
N ALA A 28 10.18 -6.07 -13.76
CA ALA A 28 9.01 -5.34 -14.19
C ALA A 28 8.54 -4.37 -13.08
N GLU A 29 8.11 -3.18 -13.48
CA GLU A 29 7.58 -2.19 -12.55
C GLU A 29 6.24 -2.64 -11.96
N PRO A 30 5.87 -2.15 -10.77
CA PRO A 30 4.55 -2.41 -10.19
C PRO A 30 3.42 -1.99 -11.15
N GLY A 31 2.41 -2.86 -11.31
CA GLY A 31 1.30 -2.65 -12.22
C GLY A 31 1.54 -3.10 -13.66
N GLN A 32 2.76 -3.50 -14.03
CA GLN A 32 3.05 -4.07 -15.34
C GLN A 32 2.90 -5.59 -15.34
N ALA A 33 2.70 -6.16 -16.54
CA ALA A 33 2.60 -7.61 -16.70
C ALA A 33 3.86 -8.32 -16.17
N GLY A 34 3.68 -9.21 -15.19
CA GLY A 34 4.76 -9.89 -14.49
C GLY A 34 5.45 -9.10 -13.39
N GLY A 35 5.01 -7.88 -13.09
CA GLY A 35 5.47 -7.06 -11.97
C GLY A 35 4.61 -7.24 -10.72
N ALA A 36 5.02 -6.54 -9.67
CA ALA A 36 4.25 -6.45 -8.44
C ALA A 36 2.85 -5.87 -8.69
N PRO A 37 1.81 -6.24 -7.91
CA PRO A 37 0.49 -5.64 -8.02
C PRO A 37 0.58 -4.12 -7.79
N ALA A 38 -0.16 -3.34 -8.60
CA ALA A 38 -0.23 -1.89 -8.43
C ALA A 38 -0.90 -1.52 -7.09
N ALA A 39 -0.58 -0.32 -6.58
CA ALA A 39 -1.37 0.30 -5.54
C ALA A 39 -2.68 0.83 -6.13
N GLY A 40 -3.74 0.84 -5.34
CA GLY A 40 -5.06 1.35 -5.77
C GLY A 40 -6.17 0.90 -4.83
N GLY A 41 -7.33 1.54 -4.94
CA GLY A 41 -8.40 1.34 -3.98
C GLY A 41 -8.01 1.84 -2.60
N TYR A 42 -7.97 0.95 -1.62
CA TYR A 42 -7.51 1.23 -0.27
C TYR A 42 -6.08 0.74 0.00
N VAL A 43 -5.31 0.53 -1.08
CA VAL A 43 -3.89 0.13 -1.04
C VAL A 43 -3.03 1.30 -1.46
N ILE A 44 -2.08 1.69 -0.62
CA ILE A 44 -1.13 2.77 -0.89
C ILE A 44 0.31 2.28 -0.74
N ASP A 45 1.21 2.89 -1.51
CA ASP A 45 2.65 2.73 -1.31
C ASP A 45 3.18 3.89 -0.46
N THR A 46 3.86 3.56 0.63
CA THR A 46 4.38 4.53 1.59
C THR A 46 5.90 4.53 1.57
N THR A 47 6.48 5.73 1.58
CA THR A 47 7.92 6.00 1.65
C THR A 47 8.29 6.60 3.00
N GLU A 48 9.59 6.76 3.27
CA GLU A 48 10.07 7.45 4.49
C GLU A 48 9.46 8.85 4.63
N ASN A 49 9.28 9.58 3.53
CA ASN A 49 8.73 10.93 3.54
C ASN A 49 7.25 10.99 3.94
N THR A 50 6.48 9.97 3.55
CA THR A 50 5.03 9.89 3.82
C THR A 50 4.70 9.05 5.05
N PHE A 51 5.69 8.33 5.58
CA PHE A 51 5.51 7.41 6.72
C PHE A 51 4.96 8.11 7.96
N GLN A 52 5.49 9.28 8.31
CA GLN A 52 5.05 10.01 9.50
C GLN A 52 3.60 10.49 9.37
N ALA A 53 3.20 10.96 8.20
CA ALA A 53 1.81 11.32 7.92
C ALA A 53 0.89 10.09 8.01
N MET A 54 1.30 8.95 7.44
CA MET A 54 0.57 7.69 7.51
C MET A 54 0.37 7.24 8.96
N VAL A 55 1.40 7.33 9.81
CA VAL A 55 1.28 7.00 11.24
C VAL A 55 0.24 7.90 11.92
N GLN A 56 0.19 9.18 11.59
CA GLN A 56 -0.83 10.11 12.13
C GLN A 56 -2.24 9.73 11.67
N THR A 57 -2.42 9.32 10.42
CA THR A 57 -3.74 8.90 9.91
C THR A 57 -4.26 7.63 10.57
N SER A 58 -3.39 6.81 11.16
CA SER A 58 -3.79 5.62 11.92
C SER A 58 -4.59 5.92 13.21
N ALA A 59 -4.66 7.17 13.63
CA ALA A 59 -5.57 7.64 14.67
C ALA A 59 -7.02 7.81 14.16
N THR A 60 -7.21 7.90 12.86
CA THR A 60 -8.52 8.07 12.22
C THR A 60 -9.10 6.74 11.76
N PHE A 61 -8.29 5.92 11.10
CA PHE A 61 -8.64 4.57 10.63
C PHE A 61 -7.48 3.61 10.82
N PRO A 62 -7.73 2.31 11.01
CA PRO A 62 -6.65 1.33 11.16
C PRO A 62 -5.89 1.12 9.86
N ILE A 63 -4.58 0.88 9.99
CA ILE A 63 -3.70 0.66 8.85
C ILE A 63 -3.05 -0.71 9.00
N LEU A 64 -3.13 -1.51 7.95
CA LEU A 64 -2.36 -2.72 7.78
C LEU A 64 -1.06 -2.36 7.06
N LEU A 65 0.09 -2.58 7.70
CA LEU A 65 1.40 -2.20 7.19
C LEU A 65 2.14 -3.43 6.69
N LEU A 66 2.39 -3.49 5.39
CA LEU A 66 3.18 -4.55 4.76
C LEU A 66 4.59 -4.04 4.44
N LEU A 67 5.58 -4.57 5.14
CA LEU A 67 6.99 -4.39 4.83
C LEU A 67 7.43 -5.50 3.87
N TRP A 68 7.77 -5.17 2.64
CA TRP A 68 8.00 -6.12 1.58
C TRP A 68 9.11 -5.70 0.62
N VAL A 69 9.41 -6.52 -0.37
CA VAL A 69 10.32 -6.20 -1.48
C VAL A 69 9.54 -6.39 -2.79
N PRO A 70 9.22 -5.32 -3.53
CA PRO A 70 8.38 -5.39 -4.73
C PRO A 70 9.06 -6.05 -5.94
N THR A 71 10.31 -6.45 -5.80
CA THR A 71 11.05 -7.22 -6.81
C THR A 71 11.06 -8.72 -6.54
N ASP A 72 10.46 -9.19 -5.46
CA ASP A 72 10.36 -10.60 -5.09
C ASP A 72 8.97 -11.15 -5.47
N ASP A 73 8.90 -11.99 -6.50
CA ASP A 73 7.64 -12.55 -7.03
C ASP A 73 6.88 -13.42 -6.03
N ARG A 74 7.58 -14.02 -5.05
CA ARG A 74 6.95 -14.82 -3.98
C ARG A 74 6.00 -14.00 -3.10
N LEU A 75 6.18 -12.67 -3.07
CA LEU A 75 5.39 -11.76 -2.26
C LEU A 75 4.18 -11.19 -3.00
N PHE A 76 4.09 -11.39 -4.31
CA PHE A 76 3.04 -10.80 -5.15
C PHE A 76 1.65 -11.33 -4.81
N ASP A 77 1.53 -12.65 -4.62
CA ASP A 77 0.26 -13.27 -4.25
C ASP A 77 -0.21 -12.81 -2.86
N MET A 78 0.71 -12.70 -1.91
CA MET A 78 0.41 -12.14 -0.59
C MET A 78 -0.08 -10.69 -0.69
N ALA A 79 0.65 -9.84 -1.42
CA ALA A 79 0.29 -8.43 -1.59
C ALA A 79 -1.07 -8.27 -2.29
N ARG A 80 -1.38 -9.13 -3.28
CA ARG A 80 -2.66 -9.13 -3.98
C ARG A 80 -3.81 -9.56 -3.06
N GLN A 81 -3.67 -10.69 -2.37
CA GLN A 81 -4.71 -11.18 -1.46
C GLN A 81 -5.01 -10.20 -0.32
N LEU A 82 -3.98 -9.55 0.24
CA LEU A 82 -4.16 -8.50 1.24
C LEU A 82 -4.86 -7.26 0.65
N GLY A 83 -4.49 -6.86 -0.56
CA GLY A 83 -5.12 -5.76 -1.27
C GLY A 83 -6.60 -6.02 -1.53
N ASP A 84 -6.93 -7.21 -2.04
CA ASP A 84 -8.31 -7.63 -2.31
C ASP A 84 -9.15 -7.67 -1.02
N ALA A 85 -8.58 -8.21 0.07
CA ALA A 85 -9.26 -8.28 1.36
C ALA A 85 -9.55 -6.89 1.93
N VAL A 86 -8.59 -5.96 1.84
CA VAL A 86 -8.75 -4.59 2.32
C VAL A 86 -9.77 -3.82 1.45
N ASN A 87 -9.74 -4.01 0.13
CA ASN A 87 -10.68 -3.38 -0.78
C ASN A 87 -12.14 -3.85 -0.54
N GLN A 88 -12.34 -5.12 -0.18
CA GLN A 88 -13.66 -5.64 0.20
C GLN A 88 -14.24 -4.99 1.46
N LEU A 89 -13.40 -4.48 2.34
CA LEU A 89 -13.81 -3.80 3.58
C LEU A 89 -14.17 -2.31 3.38
N ASN A 90 -14.12 -1.80 2.13
CA ASN A 90 -14.63 -0.48 1.76
C ASN A 90 -14.13 0.66 2.68
N GLY A 91 -12.83 0.71 2.92
CA GLY A 91 -12.20 1.77 3.69
C GLY A 91 -12.22 1.61 5.22
N GLN A 92 -12.72 0.50 5.75
CA GLN A 92 -12.65 0.25 7.19
C GLN A 92 -11.21 0.00 7.68
N ILE A 93 -10.31 -0.33 6.78
CA ILE A 93 -8.87 -0.49 6.99
C ILE A 93 -8.14 -0.11 5.70
N GLN A 94 -6.92 0.38 5.80
CA GLN A 94 -6.05 0.70 4.66
C GLN A 94 -4.84 -0.21 4.65
N LEU A 95 -4.42 -0.68 3.48
CA LEU A 95 -3.15 -1.37 3.31
C LEU A 95 -2.08 -0.38 2.87
N SER A 96 -1.07 -0.17 3.71
CA SER A 96 0.13 0.60 3.41
C SER A 96 1.28 -0.36 3.14
N ARG A 97 1.86 -0.30 1.94
CA ARG A 97 3.00 -1.13 1.56
C ARG A 97 4.27 -0.29 1.59
N ILE A 98 5.33 -0.83 2.15
CA ILE A 98 6.65 -0.18 2.21
C ILE A 98 7.70 -1.11 1.63
N ASP A 99 8.38 -0.65 0.60
CA ASP A 99 9.57 -1.30 0.08
C ASP A 99 10.75 -1.10 1.04
N ILE A 100 11.15 -2.16 1.73
CA ILE A 100 12.27 -2.10 2.69
C ILE A 100 13.64 -2.02 2.03
N ALA A 101 13.76 -2.36 0.75
CA ALA A 101 15.00 -2.21 0.01
C ALA A 101 15.29 -0.73 -0.28
N SER A 102 14.22 0.04 -0.59
CA SER A 102 14.30 1.49 -0.84
C SER A 102 14.21 2.33 0.45
N ASN A 103 13.62 1.78 1.53
CA ASN A 103 13.39 2.47 2.79
C ASN A 103 13.94 1.69 4.00
N PRO A 104 15.26 1.49 4.08
CA PRO A 104 15.88 0.65 5.12
C PRO A 104 15.74 1.21 6.55
N SER A 105 15.59 2.53 6.70
CA SER A 105 15.39 3.17 8.01
C SER A 105 14.09 2.70 8.67
N ILE A 106 13.04 2.48 7.88
CA ILE A 106 11.75 1.98 8.40
C ILE A 106 11.91 0.53 8.85
N ALA A 107 12.58 -0.32 8.05
CA ALA A 107 12.85 -1.70 8.45
C ALA A 107 13.60 -1.78 9.78
N GLN A 108 14.59 -0.90 9.99
CA GLN A 108 15.33 -0.80 11.25
C GLN A 108 14.45 -0.33 12.41
N ALA A 109 13.58 0.67 12.20
CA ALA A 109 12.67 1.16 13.22
C ALA A 109 11.69 0.08 13.71
N PHE A 110 11.23 -0.78 12.82
CA PHE A 110 10.37 -1.92 13.14
C PHE A 110 11.16 -3.19 13.56
N GLN A 111 12.49 -3.12 13.58
CA GLN A 111 13.38 -4.25 13.89
C GLN A 111 13.13 -5.49 13.00
N VAL A 112 12.76 -5.26 11.75
CA VAL A 112 12.48 -6.30 10.78
C VAL A 112 13.79 -6.74 10.14
N GLN A 113 14.10 -8.03 10.20
CA GLN A 113 15.33 -8.61 9.64
C GLN A 113 15.17 -9.08 8.20
N GLY A 114 13.94 -9.10 7.66
CA GLY A 114 13.65 -9.56 6.31
C GLY A 114 12.20 -9.33 5.90
N ALA A 115 11.93 -9.46 4.61
CA ALA A 115 10.59 -9.41 4.03
C ALA A 115 10.02 -10.83 3.85
N PRO A 116 8.69 -10.98 3.92
CA PRO A 116 7.70 -9.98 4.30
C PRO A 116 7.54 -9.85 5.82
N ALA A 117 7.06 -8.70 6.27
CA ALA A 117 6.59 -8.54 7.64
C ALA A 117 5.30 -7.70 7.65
N LEU A 118 4.35 -8.09 8.47
CA LEU A 118 3.03 -7.48 8.54
C LEU A 118 2.77 -6.93 9.94
N PHE A 119 2.34 -5.68 10.01
CA PHE A 119 1.98 -5.00 11.25
C PHE A 119 0.60 -4.38 11.12
N ALA A 120 -0.11 -4.23 12.23
CA ALA A 120 -1.25 -3.34 12.30
C ALA A 120 -0.84 -2.04 13.00
N LEU A 121 -1.29 -0.91 12.49
CA LEU A 121 -1.21 0.38 13.15
C LEU A 121 -2.61 0.82 13.57
N ILE A 122 -2.81 1.00 14.87
CA ILE A 122 -4.03 1.53 15.46
C ILE A 122 -3.63 2.63 16.42
N ASN A 123 -4.10 3.85 16.20
CA ASN A 123 -3.81 5.00 17.05
C ASN A 123 -2.29 5.24 17.25
N GLY A 124 -1.52 5.10 16.17
CA GLY A 124 -0.05 5.26 16.16
C GLY A 124 0.73 4.11 16.80
N ARG A 125 0.06 3.04 17.23
CA ARG A 125 0.72 1.89 17.88
C ARG A 125 0.91 0.75 16.90
N PRO A 126 2.15 0.36 16.60
CA PRO A 126 2.43 -0.80 15.78
C PRO A 126 2.24 -2.09 16.58
N MET A 127 1.50 -3.02 16.01
CA MET A 127 1.31 -4.37 16.53
C MET A 127 1.81 -5.38 15.49
N PRO A 128 2.78 -6.22 15.81
CA PRO A 128 3.25 -7.25 14.88
C PRO A 128 2.16 -8.32 14.68
N ILE A 129 1.91 -8.68 13.42
CA ILE A 129 0.96 -9.73 13.06
C ILE A 129 1.70 -10.96 12.56
N LEU A 130 2.64 -10.76 11.63
CA LEU A 130 3.33 -11.83 10.94
C LEU A 130 4.74 -11.39 10.55
N GLN A 131 5.70 -12.31 10.62
CA GLN A 131 7.05 -12.15 10.08
C GLN A 131 7.41 -13.38 9.25
N GLY A 132 7.83 -13.17 8.02
CA GLY A 132 8.11 -14.22 7.05
C GLY A 132 6.92 -14.53 6.13
N LEU A 133 7.16 -15.35 5.13
CA LEU A 133 6.15 -15.73 4.15
C LEU A 133 5.12 -16.68 4.80
N PRO A 134 3.83 -16.31 4.84
CA PRO A 134 2.79 -17.16 5.40
C PRO A 134 2.51 -18.36 4.50
N SER A 135 2.09 -19.46 5.10
CA SER A 135 1.46 -20.57 4.39
C SER A 135 0.08 -20.14 3.85
N ALA A 136 -0.48 -20.93 2.92
CA ALA A 136 -1.82 -20.65 2.40
C ALA A 136 -2.90 -20.64 3.50
N GLU A 137 -2.77 -21.52 4.50
CA GLU A 137 -3.70 -21.59 5.63
C GLU A 137 -3.59 -20.35 6.54
N GLU A 138 -2.36 -19.91 6.85
CA GLU A 138 -2.12 -18.70 7.63
C GLU A 138 -2.61 -17.45 6.91
N MET A 139 -2.42 -17.40 5.59
CA MET A 139 -2.92 -16.30 4.75
C MET A 139 -4.45 -16.25 4.79
N GLN A 140 -5.13 -17.37 4.69
CA GLN A 140 -6.57 -17.45 4.77
C GLN A 140 -7.09 -17.02 6.16
N GLN A 141 -6.47 -17.50 7.23
CA GLN A 141 -6.79 -17.07 8.61
C GLN A 141 -6.58 -15.57 8.80
N LEU A 142 -5.54 -15.01 8.18
CA LEU A 142 -5.24 -13.59 8.25
C LEU A 142 -6.36 -12.77 7.59
N VAL A 143 -6.80 -13.16 6.41
CA VAL A 143 -7.87 -12.49 5.67
C VAL A 143 -9.22 -12.66 6.36
N ASP A 144 -9.57 -13.89 6.78
CA ASP A 144 -10.90 -14.21 7.27
C ASP A 144 -11.13 -13.86 8.74
N ALA A 145 -10.07 -13.83 9.55
CA ALA A 145 -10.18 -13.62 10.98
C ALA A 145 -9.37 -12.43 11.49
N VAL A 146 -8.09 -12.31 11.11
CA VAL A 146 -7.22 -11.30 11.72
C VAL A 146 -7.60 -9.89 11.26
N ILE A 147 -7.82 -9.68 9.96
CA ILE A 147 -8.17 -8.37 9.42
C ILE A 147 -9.52 -7.87 9.97
N PRO A 148 -10.61 -8.64 9.97
CA PRO A 148 -11.88 -8.21 10.59
C PRO A 148 -11.76 -7.92 12.09
N ASN A 149 -10.98 -8.74 12.81
CA ASN A 149 -10.72 -8.50 14.24
C ASN A 149 -9.94 -7.22 14.50
N LEU A 150 -9.00 -6.86 13.61
CA LEU A 150 -8.28 -5.59 13.69
C LEU A 150 -9.22 -4.39 13.51
N VAL A 151 -10.14 -4.48 12.56
CA VAL A 151 -11.18 -3.46 12.36
C VAL A 151 -12.05 -3.32 13.61
N ALA A 152 -12.50 -4.44 14.19
CA ALA A 152 -13.28 -4.42 15.42
C ALA A 152 -12.50 -3.84 16.61
N ALA A 153 -11.22 -4.20 16.75
CA ALA A 153 -10.35 -3.66 17.80
C ALA A 153 -10.10 -2.15 17.62
N ALA A 154 -9.94 -1.68 16.39
CA ALA A 154 -9.82 -0.25 16.08
C ALA A 154 -11.07 0.52 16.46
N GLN A 155 -12.25 -0.02 16.16
CA GLN A 155 -13.55 0.58 16.56
C GLN A 155 -13.68 0.66 18.08
N GLN A 156 -13.28 -0.37 18.81
CA GLN A 156 -13.25 -0.36 20.28
C GLN A 156 -12.25 0.64 20.85
N ALA A 157 -11.16 0.90 20.13
CA ALA A 157 -10.18 1.93 20.48
C ALA A 157 -10.62 3.36 20.11
N GLY A 158 -11.83 3.53 19.55
CA GLY A 158 -12.36 4.81 19.11
C GLY A 158 -11.90 5.26 17.72
N VAL A 159 -11.23 4.37 16.98
CA VAL A 159 -10.77 4.61 15.60
C VAL A 159 -11.86 4.12 14.65
N THR A 160 -12.76 5.03 14.25
CA THR A 160 -13.98 4.71 13.48
C THR A 160 -14.06 5.44 12.13
N GLY A 161 -12.98 6.12 11.73
CA GLY A 161 -12.92 6.79 10.44
C GLY A 161 -12.77 5.81 9.29
N SER A 162 -12.89 6.33 8.07
CA SER A 162 -12.73 5.58 6.84
C SER A 162 -11.48 6.04 6.09
N ALA A 163 -10.76 5.10 5.51
CA ALA A 163 -9.63 5.38 4.66
C ALA A 163 -10.09 6.04 3.34
N PRO A 164 -9.30 6.97 2.78
CA PRO A 164 -9.60 7.55 1.48
C PRO A 164 -9.39 6.52 0.36
N TYR A 165 -10.25 6.54 -0.64
CA TYR A 165 -10.11 5.73 -1.83
C TYR A 165 -9.10 6.37 -2.80
N SER A 166 -8.08 5.64 -3.20
CA SER A 166 -6.97 6.13 -4.04
C SER A 166 -7.15 5.90 -5.54
N GLY A 167 -8.35 5.52 -5.99
CA GLY A 167 -8.65 5.19 -7.39
C GLY A 167 -8.35 3.74 -7.76
N ASP A 168 -8.85 3.29 -8.92
CA ASP A 168 -8.58 1.95 -9.44
C ASP A 168 -7.19 1.87 -10.09
N PRO A 169 -6.43 0.79 -9.82
CA PRO A 169 -5.11 0.60 -10.43
C PRO A 169 -5.15 0.42 -11.95
N ASP A 170 -6.28 -0.02 -12.48
CA ASP A 170 -6.49 -0.24 -13.93
C ASP A 170 -7.01 1.00 -14.67
N SER A 171 -7.33 2.09 -13.96
CA SER A 171 -7.67 3.35 -14.61
C SER A 171 -6.39 4.13 -14.89
N ASP A 172 -6.14 4.50 -16.14
CA ASP A 172 -5.01 5.34 -16.61
C ASP A 172 -4.89 6.71 -15.89
N ALA A 173 -5.75 6.96 -14.90
CA ALA A 173 -5.76 8.14 -14.04
C ALA A 173 -4.81 8.05 -12.84
N ALA A 174 -4.13 6.93 -12.59
CA ALA A 174 -3.28 6.73 -11.41
C ALA A 174 -1.96 7.53 -11.43
N ASN A 175 -1.70 8.33 -12.46
CA ASN A 175 -0.46 9.10 -12.60
C ASN A 175 -0.56 10.56 -12.14
N SER A 176 -1.54 10.94 -11.34
CA SER A 176 -1.73 12.36 -10.96
C SER A 176 -2.03 12.63 -9.48
N ALA A 177 -1.91 11.67 -8.58
CA ALA A 177 -2.28 11.85 -7.17
C ALA A 177 -1.10 12.14 -6.23
N ALA A 178 -0.05 12.78 -6.70
CA ALA A 178 0.90 13.49 -5.86
C ALA A 178 0.70 14.99 -6.05
N GLY A 179 -0.29 15.58 -5.36
CA GLY A 179 -0.43 17.03 -5.24
C GLY A 179 -1.27 17.70 -6.31
N ALA A 180 -2.41 17.16 -6.69
CA ALA A 180 -3.39 17.88 -7.49
C ALA A 180 -4.55 18.38 -6.62
N GLN A 181 -4.58 19.69 -6.40
CA GLN A 181 -5.85 20.41 -6.33
C GLN A 181 -6.72 19.87 -7.49
N GLU A 182 -7.96 19.49 -7.21
CA GLU A 182 -8.94 19.17 -8.26
C GLU A 182 -8.96 20.28 -9.29
N GLN A 183 -8.24 20.08 -10.39
CA GLN A 183 -8.38 20.94 -11.54
C GLN A 183 -9.71 20.55 -12.19
N VAL A 184 -10.72 21.32 -11.84
CA VAL A 184 -12.02 21.26 -12.51
C VAL A 184 -11.76 21.39 -14.02
N PRO A 185 -12.23 20.47 -14.87
CA PRO A 185 -12.07 20.58 -16.32
C PRO A 185 -12.50 21.97 -16.80
N PRO A 186 -11.84 22.54 -17.81
CA PRO A 186 -12.12 23.91 -18.26
C PRO A 186 -13.59 24.15 -18.62
N GLU A 187 -14.30 23.11 -19.00
CA GLU A 187 -15.73 23.11 -19.32
C GLU A 187 -16.64 23.32 -18.10
N HIS A 188 -16.16 23.00 -16.90
CA HIS A 188 -16.91 23.13 -15.66
C HIS A 188 -16.42 24.27 -14.75
N GLN A 189 -15.38 25.00 -15.14
CA GLN A 189 -14.84 26.10 -14.35
C GLN A 189 -15.84 27.25 -14.19
N GLU A 190 -16.63 27.54 -15.25
CA GLU A 190 -17.68 28.55 -15.16
C GLU A 190 -18.80 28.14 -14.22
N ALA A 191 -19.20 26.86 -14.25
CA ALA A 191 -20.23 26.32 -13.35
C ALA A 191 -19.74 26.33 -11.87
N TYR A 192 -18.47 26.05 -11.65
CA TYR A 192 -17.88 26.09 -10.31
C TYR A 192 -17.79 27.51 -9.75
N MET A 193 -17.42 28.49 -10.58
CA MET A 193 -17.40 29.91 -10.18
C MET A 193 -18.80 30.44 -9.88
N LEU A 194 -19.80 30.07 -10.66
CA LEU A 194 -21.22 30.46 -10.46
C LEU A 194 -21.78 29.83 -9.18
N ALA A 195 -21.41 28.60 -8.86
CA ALA A 195 -21.80 27.92 -7.61
C ALA A 195 -21.21 28.62 -6.37
N GLN A 196 -19.95 29.10 -6.44
CA GLN A 196 -19.33 29.87 -5.34
C GLN A 196 -19.97 31.26 -5.14
N GLN A 197 -20.53 31.85 -6.18
CA GLN A 197 -21.22 33.13 -6.10
C GLN A 197 -22.67 33.02 -5.65
N GLY A 198 -23.17 31.79 -5.48
CA GLY A 198 -24.53 31.50 -5.00
C GLY A 198 -25.63 31.68 -6.06
N ASP A 199 -25.24 31.77 -7.33
CA ASP A 199 -26.16 32.01 -8.45
C ASP A 199 -26.59 30.68 -9.09
N TYR A 200 -27.41 29.93 -8.34
CA TYR A 200 -27.88 28.59 -8.76
C TYR A 200 -28.88 28.60 -9.91
N ALA A 201 -29.47 29.76 -10.22
CA ALA A 201 -30.43 29.89 -11.30
C ALA A 201 -29.83 29.66 -12.71
N CYS A 202 -28.52 29.96 -12.85
CA CYS A 202 -27.82 29.79 -14.13
C CYS A 202 -27.37 28.36 -14.39
N LEU A 203 -27.16 27.56 -13.32
CA LEU A 203 -26.73 26.14 -13.43
C LEU A 203 -27.83 25.22 -14.01
N LEU A 204 -29.10 25.55 -13.73
CA LEU A 204 -30.25 24.77 -14.25
C LEU A 204 -30.46 24.97 -15.77
N TYR A 205 -30.06 26.13 -16.30
CA TYR A 205 -30.28 26.43 -17.74
C TYR A 205 -29.24 25.78 -18.67
N THR A 206 -28.01 25.50 -18.15
CA THR A 206 -26.95 24.87 -18.96
C THR A 206 -27.12 23.37 -19.08
N SER A 207 -27.82 22.70 -18.16
CA SER A 207 -28.07 21.25 -18.21
C SER A 207 -29.17 20.90 -19.22
N ASP A 208 -30.14 21.81 -19.45
CA ASP A 208 -31.29 21.59 -20.37
C ASP A 208 -30.87 21.77 -21.83
N ALA A 209 -29.85 22.59 -22.12
CA ALA A 209 -29.34 22.83 -23.47
C ALA A 209 -28.46 21.68 -24.03
N ALA A 210 -28.03 20.74 -23.22
CA ALA A 210 -27.21 19.60 -23.64
C ALA A 210 -28.05 18.42 -24.15
N ASP A 211 -29.34 18.34 -23.78
CA ASP A 211 -30.22 17.20 -24.11
C ASP A 211 -30.91 17.37 -25.48
N GLU A 212 -30.98 18.60 -26.01
CA GLU A 212 -31.61 18.86 -27.32
C GLU A 212 -30.70 18.59 -28.56
N ARG A 213 -29.42 18.19 -28.36
CA ARG A 213 -28.48 17.92 -29.47
C ARG A 213 -28.33 16.43 -29.81
N SER A 214 -29.13 15.53 -29.23
CA SER A 214 -29.08 14.09 -29.51
C SER A 214 -30.39 13.57 -30.13
N SER A 215 -30.95 14.30 -31.10
CA SER A 215 -32.04 13.78 -31.95
C SER A 215 -31.70 13.96 -33.40
#